data_eeb6ce1c7b62474317cc44529a6d7fcd
#
_entry.id   eeb6ce1c7b62474317cc44529a6d7fcd
#
_cell.length_a   1.000
_cell.length_b   1.000
_cell.length_c   1.000
_cell.angle_alpha   90.00
_cell.angle_beta   90.00
_cell.angle_gamma   90.00
#
_symmetry.space_group_name_H-M   'P 1'
#
loop_
_entity.id
_entity.type
_entity.pdbx_description
1 polymer ?
#
loop_
_entity_poly.entity_id
_entity_poly.type
_entity_poly.pdbx_seq_one_letter_code
_entity_poly.pdbx_strand_id
1 'polypeptide(L)'
;GDVNIDASKPMVALTFDDGPGERTGELLAQLEKYNAHATFFMQGKNIPGKEDFVKKMKETGCELGNHSYDHPQLTKLSADKIANQIGTTNDLIQQAAGSTATVMRPPYGAINDTVRSSVGLPMILWSIDTLDWKTRNAQSSIDTVMNDVQDGDVILMHDIHTESIDAALVLIPKLEEAGYQLVTVSEMAKAKGVALQNGEKYVDFWAKDVEKYKSSGSALTDTSSSSTSDAKSEATSDADSSKKSDSTSSKNSSSSKKSNSKKSSKKN
;
A
#
# COMPACT_ATOMS: atom_id res chain seq x y z
N GLY A 1 18.15 -7.15 5.45
CA GLY A 1 19.51 -6.72 5.01
C GLY A 1 19.40 -5.98 3.70
N ASP A 2 20.29 -5.03 3.43
CA ASP A 2 20.29 -4.32 2.15
C ASP A 2 20.67 -5.30 1.04
N VAL A 3 19.73 -5.62 0.15
CA VAL A 3 20.03 -6.34 -1.09
C VAL A 3 20.75 -5.37 -2.01
N ASN A 4 21.94 -5.76 -2.47
CA ASN A 4 22.64 -4.97 -3.47
C ASN A 4 21.99 -5.21 -4.83
N ILE A 5 21.05 -4.36 -5.22
CA ILE A 5 20.32 -4.45 -6.47
C ILE A 5 21.21 -3.93 -7.60
N ASP A 6 21.45 -4.78 -8.58
CA ASP A 6 22.16 -4.45 -9.81
C ASP A 6 21.16 -4.05 -10.90
N ALA A 7 21.09 -2.73 -11.18
CA ALA A 7 20.16 -2.19 -12.16
C ALA A 7 20.39 -2.69 -13.60
N SER A 8 21.53 -3.32 -13.87
CA SER A 8 21.86 -3.91 -15.18
C SER A 8 21.31 -5.33 -15.39
N LYS A 9 20.85 -5.98 -14.31
CA LYS A 9 20.29 -7.33 -14.35
C LYS A 9 18.76 -7.29 -14.35
N PRO A 10 18.11 -8.30 -14.94
CA PRO A 10 16.66 -8.39 -14.91
C PRO A 10 16.15 -8.55 -13.47
N MET A 11 15.00 -7.94 -13.17
CA MET A 11 14.37 -7.99 -11.88
C MET A 11 12.86 -8.09 -11.99
N VAL A 12 12.24 -8.73 -11.00
CA VAL A 12 10.77 -8.87 -10.90
C VAL A 12 10.32 -8.65 -9.46
N ALA A 13 9.08 -8.20 -9.29
CA ALA A 13 8.45 -8.07 -7.99
C ALA A 13 7.41 -9.16 -7.78
N LEU A 14 7.68 -10.11 -6.87
CA LEU A 14 6.65 -10.98 -6.32
C LEU A 14 5.78 -10.16 -5.36
N THR A 15 4.48 -10.16 -5.56
CA THR A 15 3.54 -9.42 -4.71
C THR A 15 2.43 -10.33 -4.21
N PHE A 16 2.06 -10.13 -2.95
CA PHE A 16 1.10 -10.98 -2.25
C PHE A 16 -0.03 -10.14 -1.66
N ASP A 17 -1.26 -10.43 -2.05
CA ASP A 17 -2.45 -9.72 -1.60
C ASP A 17 -3.18 -10.49 -0.48
N ASP A 18 -4.02 -9.76 0.25
CA ASP A 18 -4.98 -10.23 1.24
C ASP A 18 -4.41 -10.69 2.59
N GLY A 19 -3.11 -10.88 2.69
CA GLY A 19 -2.48 -11.36 3.92
C GLY A 19 -2.52 -10.39 5.12
N PRO A 20 -1.84 -10.76 6.20
CA PRO A 20 -1.08 -11.99 6.43
C PRO A 20 -1.95 -13.24 6.53
N GLY A 21 -1.55 -14.33 5.87
CA GLY A 21 -2.19 -15.64 5.96
C GLY A 21 -1.55 -16.55 7.02
N GLU A 22 -2.07 -17.77 7.15
CA GLU A 22 -1.58 -18.73 8.14
C GLU A 22 -0.15 -19.22 7.85
N ARG A 23 0.23 -19.30 6.57
CA ARG A 23 1.53 -19.78 6.12
C ARG A 23 2.47 -18.66 5.65
N THR A 24 2.13 -17.40 5.89
CA THR A 24 2.99 -16.26 5.54
C THR A 24 4.39 -16.38 6.16
N GLY A 25 4.50 -16.97 7.37
CA GLY A 25 5.79 -17.20 8.01
C GLY A 25 6.72 -18.14 7.21
N GLU A 26 6.19 -19.17 6.54
CA GLU A 26 6.98 -20.07 5.67
C GLU A 26 7.51 -19.31 4.45
N LEU A 27 6.68 -18.45 3.84
CA LEU A 27 7.06 -17.60 2.74
C LEU A 27 8.18 -16.63 3.12
N LEU A 28 8.05 -15.97 4.29
CA LEU A 28 9.07 -15.05 4.81
C LEU A 28 10.40 -15.76 5.08
N ALA A 29 10.37 -16.98 5.62
CA ALA A 29 11.59 -17.79 5.82
C ALA A 29 12.27 -18.17 4.50
N GLN A 30 11.49 -18.46 3.46
CA GLN A 30 12.02 -18.75 2.13
C GLN A 30 12.64 -17.50 1.49
N LEU A 31 11.97 -16.35 1.54
CA LEU A 31 12.52 -15.09 1.05
C LEU A 31 13.84 -14.74 1.76
N GLU A 32 13.89 -14.84 3.08
CA GLU A 32 15.10 -14.60 3.87
C GLU A 32 16.24 -15.54 3.48
N LYS A 33 15.95 -16.84 3.29
CA LYS A 33 16.93 -17.85 2.87
C LYS A 33 17.59 -17.51 1.54
N TYR A 34 16.84 -16.96 0.61
CA TYR A 34 17.34 -16.58 -0.73
C TYR A 34 17.78 -15.12 -0.81
N ASN A 35 17.75 -14.37 0.31
CA ASN A 35 18.01 -12.93 0.34
C ASN A 35 17.17 -12.19 -0.71
N ALA A 36 15.93 -12.62 -0.85
CA ALA A 36 14.93 -12.12 -1.79
C ALA A 36 13.93 -11.20 -1.07
N HIS A 37 13.45 -10.19 -1.76
CA HIS A 37 12.42 -9.29 -1.26
C HIS A 37 11.11 -9.46 -2.03
N ALA A 38 9.99 -9.16 -1.37
CA ALA A 38 8.65 -9.16 -1.94
C ALA A 38 7.85 -7.97 -1.40
N THR A 39 6.73 -7.65 -2.03
CA THR A 39 5.78 -6.63 -1.56
C THR A 39 4.50 -7.29 -1.10
N PHE A 40 4.05 -7.01 0.13
CA PHE A 40 2.85 -7.57 0.73
C PHE A 40 1.76 -6.50 0.82
N PHE A 41 0.66 -6.67 0.08
CA PHE A 41 -0.50 -5.81 0.13
C PHE A 41 -1.53 -6.37 1.12
N MET A 42 -1.44 -5.93 2.36
CA MET A 42 -2.18 -6.52 3.48
C MET A 42 -3.59 -5.94 3.61
N GLN A 43 -4.57 -6.79 3.88
CA GLN A 43 -5.88 -6.36 4.40
C GLN A 43 -5.76 -6.05 5.89
N GLY A 44 -6.17 -4.85 6.32
CA GLY A 44 -6.05 -4.43 7.71
C GLY A 44 -6.70 -5.39 8.70
N LYS A 45 -7.86 -5.95 8.36
CA LYS A 45 -8.59 -6.92 9.22
C LYS A 45 -7.83 -8.21 9.51
N ASN A 46 -6.82 -8.56 8.68
CA ASN A 46 -6.05 -9.79 8.83
C ASN A 46 -4.74 -9.61 9.62
N ILE A 47 -4.41 -8.38 10.01
CA ILE A 47 -3.20 -8.06 10.79
C ILE A 47 -3.33 -8.46 12.26
N PRO A 48 -4.47 -8.21 12.96
CA PRO A 48 -4.59 -8.57 14.36
C PRO A 48 -4.34 -10.06 14.63
N GLY A 49 -3.39 -10.34 15.55
CA GLY A 49 -2.91 -11.67 15.87
C GLY A 49 -1.81 -12.21 14.95
N LYS A 50 -1.37 -11.42 13.97
CA LYS A 50 -0.29 -11.73 13.02
C LYS A 50 0.74 -10.60 12.90
N GLU A 51 0.80 -9.73 13.91
CA GLU A 51 1.69 -8.56 13.95
C GLU A 51 3.17 -8.96 13.77
N ASP A 52 3.55 -10.13 14.30
CA ASP A 52 4.90 -10.66 14.16
C ASP A 52 5.30 -10.92 12.70
N PHE A 53 4.35 -11.31 11.84
CA PHE A 53 4.62 -11.45 10.40
C PHE A 53 4.85 -10.09 9.75
N VAL A 54 4.05 -9.08 10.09
CA VAL A 54 4.21 -7.71 9.56
C VAL A 54 5.57 -7.12 9.99
N LYS A 55 5.93 -7.31 11.25
CA LYS A 55 7.25 -6.93 11.77
C LYS A 55 8.37 -7.66 11.02
N LYS A 56 8.25 -8.98 10.83
CA LYS A 56 9.25 -9.79 10.11
C LYS A 56 9.38 -9.36 8.65
N MET A 57 8.29 -9.02 7.94
CA MET A 57 8.35 -8.45 6.60
C MET A 57 9.28 -7.24 6.56
N LYS A 58 9.10 -6.29 7.50
CA LYS A 58 9.95 -5.10 7.58
C LYS A 58 11.41 -5.44 7.88
N GLU A 59 11.66 -6.33 8.84
CA GLU A 59 13.01 -6.72 9.27
C GLU A 59 13.79 -7.44 8.17
N THR A 60 13.11 -8.17 7.28
CA THR A 60 13.72 -8.88 6.16
C THR A 60 13.82 -8.08 4.87
N GLY A 61 13.45 -6.80 4.90
CA GLY A 61 13.55 -5.92 3.73
C GLY A 61 12.36 -5.99 2.76
N CYS A 62 11.32 -6.75 3.09
CA CYS A 62 10.09 -6.77 2.30
C CYS A 62 9.33 -5.45 2.44
N GLU A 63 8.60 -5.08 1.41
CA GLU A 63 7.80 -3.86 1.36
C GLU A 63 6.42 -4.07 1.94
N LEU A 64 6.02 -3.12 2.79
CA LEU A 64 4.70 -3.09 3.39
C LEU A 64 3.75 -2.30 2.50
N GLY A 65 2.74 -2.97 1.97
CA GLY A 65 1.70 -2.42 1.13
C GLY A 65 0.32 -2.47 1.80
N ASN A 66 -0.55 -1.57 1.39
CA ASN A 66 -1.92 -1.44 1.88
C ASN A 66 -2.92 -2.01 0.85
N HIS A 67 -3.84 -2.90 1.30
CA HIS A 67 -4.89 -3.45 0.46
C HIS A 67 -6.30 -3.16 1.00
N SER A 68 -6.49 -1.97 1.58
CA SER A 68 -7.68 -1.57 2.33
C SER A 68 -7.90 -2.38 3.62
N TYR A 69 -8.93 -2.03 4.39
CA TYR A 69 -9.20 -2.72 5.66
C TYR A 69 -9.88 -4.07 5.46
N ASP A 70 -10.99 -4.12 4.70
CA ASP A 70 -11.82 -5.32 4.52
C ASP A 70 -12.20 -5.61 3.06
N HIS A 71 -11.40 -5.09 2.11
CA HIS A 71 -11.46 -5.38 0.68
C HIS A 71 -12.74 -4.90 -0.05
N PRO A 72 -13.28 -3.71 0.23
CA PRO A 72 -14.40 -3.20 -0.55
C PRO A 72 -13.95 -2.74 -1.94
N GLN A 73 -14.87 -2.70 -2.90
CA GLN A 73 -14.62 -2.02 -4.16
C GLN A 73 -14.58 -0.50 -3.93
N LEU A 74 -13.36 0.07 -3.81
CA LEU A 74 -13.16 1.48 -3.43
C LEU A 74 -13.89 2.47 -4.34
N THR A 75 -14.06 2.15 -5.64
CA THR A 75 -14.78 3.00 -6.61
C THR A 75 -16.26 3.21 -6.29
N LYS A 76 -16.82 2.43 -5.36
CA LYS A 76 -18.21 2.56 -4.87
C LYS A 76 -18.31 3.34 -3.55
N LEU A 77 -17.19 3.79 -3.00
CA LEU A 77 -17.13 4.49 -1.72
C LEU A 77 -16.95 6.01 -1.91
N SER A 78 -17.37 6.77 -0.90
CA SER A 78 -17.03 8.19 -0.80
C SER A 78 -15.55 8.37 -0.42
N ALA A 79 -14.99 9.55 -0.68
CA ALA A 79 -13.62 9.91 -0.34
C ALA A 79 -13.28 9.63 1.14
N ASP A 80 -14.17 10.02 2.07
CA ASP A 80 -13.98 9.80 3.51
C ASP A 80 -13.91 8.31 3.87
N LYS A 81 -14.76 7.48 3.23
CA LYS A 81 -14.75 6.04 3.45
C LYS A 81 -13.49 5.40 2.88
N ILE A 82 -13.00 5.86 1.73
CA ILE A 82 -11.73 5.41 1.16
C ILE A 82 -10.59 5.78 2.11
N ALA A 83 -10.51 7.04 2.55
CA ALA A 83 -9.49 7.50 3.49
C ALA A 83 -9.50 6.70 4.80
N ASN A 84 -10.68 6.34 5.31
CA ASN A 84 -10.81 5.50 6.51
C ASN A 84 -10.29 4.07 6.28
N GLN A 85 -10.62 3.44 5.13
CA GLN A 85 -10.12 2.11 4.76
C GLN A 85 -8.59 2.06 4.71
N ILE A 86 -7.98 3.07 4.10
CA ILE A 86 -6.51 3.17 3.96
C ILE A 86 -5.87 3.56 5.30
N GLY A 87 -6.41 4.56 6.00
CA GLY A 87 -5.88 5.06 7.27
C GLY A 87 -5.88 3.99 8.35
N THR A 88 -7.01 3.30 8.57
CA THR A 88 -7.10 2.22 9.57
C THR A 88 -6.08 1.11 9.31
N THR A 89 -5.89 0.73 8.05
CA THR A 89 -4.89 -0.29 7.70
C THR A 89 -3.46 0.21 7.92
N ASN A 90 -3.15 1.46 7.56
CA ASN A 90 -1.84 2.07 7.83
C ASN A 90 -1.53 2.15 9.33
N ASP A 91 -2.53 2.47 10.16
CA ASP A 91 -2.37 2.50 11.63
C ASP A 91 -2.00 1.12 12.19
N LEU A 92 -2.65 0.06 11.70
CA LEU A 92 -2.33 -1.32 12.10
C LEU A 92 -0.93 -1.74 11.65
N ILE A 93 -0.54 -1.41 10.42
CA ILE A 93 0.82 -1.67 9.90
C ILE A 93 1.85 -0.90 10.73
N GLN A 94 1.60 0.39 11.04
CA GLN A 94 2.48 1.22 11.87
C GLN A 94 2.63 0.65 13.27
N GLN A 95 1.56 0.17 13.88
CA GLN A 95 1.60 -0.44 15.21
C GLN A 95 2.42 -1.74 15.20
N ALA A 96 2.30 -2.56 14.17
CA ALA A 96 2.98 -3.84 14.07
C ALA A 96 4.47 -3.71 13.70
N ALA A 97 4.82 -2.83 12.76
CA ALA A 97 6.16 -2.75 12.15
C ALA A 97 6.92 -1.44 12.42
N GLY A 98 6.32 -0.45 13.08
CA GLY A 98 6.95 0.85 13.32
C GLY A 98 7.06 1.74 12.08
N SER A 99 6.43 1.36 10.96
CA SER A 99 6.35 2.16 9.72
C SER A 99 5.04 1.88 8.98
N THR A 100 4.54 2.86 8.25
CA THR A 100 3.33 2.72 7.42
C THR A 100 3.64 2.04 6.08
N ALA A 101 2.58 1.68 5.33
CA ALA A 101 2.71 1.25 3.96
C ALA A 101 3.30 2.36 3.07
N THR A 102 4.10 1.97 2.08
CA THR A 102 4.73 2.86 1.09
C THR A 102 3.98 2.87 -0.24
N VAL A 103 3.21 1.82 -0.51
CA VAL A 103 2.40 1.61 -1.71
C VAL A 103 1.05 1.01 -1.31
N MET A 104 0.08 1.07 -2.23
CA MET A 104 -1.19 0.38 -2.04
C MET A 104 -1.61 -0.37 -3.30
N ARG A 105 -2.46 -1.37 -3.15
CA ARG A 105 -3.15 -2.00 -4.28
C ARG A 105 -4.65 -1.88 -4.08
N PRO A 106 -5.37 -1.21 -5.01
CA PRO A 106 -6.82 -1.12 -4.89
C PRO A 106 -7.46 -2.50 -5.04
N PRO A 107 -8.40 -2.89 -4.17
CA PRO A 107 -9.18 -4.10 -4.36
C PRO A 107 -9.76 -4.20 -5.77
N TYR A 108 -9.66 -5.40 -6.38
CA TYR A 108 -10.10 -5.70 -7.76
C TYR A 108 -9.35 -4.89 -8.85
N GLY A 109 -8.27 -4.17 -8.52
CA GLY A 109 -7.60 -3.25 -9.44
C GLY A 109 -8.47 -2.07 -9.89
N ALA A 110 -9.59 -1.80 -9.20
CA ALA A 110 -10.59 -0.82 -9.60
C ALA A 110 -10.18 0.60 -9.15
N ILE A 111 -10.07 1.51 -10.11
CA ILE A 111 -9.62 2.90 -9.91
C ILE A 111 -10.56 3.86 -10.63
N ASN A 112 -10.90 4.97 -9.96
CA ASN A 112 -11.54 6.16 -10.52
C ASN A 112 -10.89 7.41 -9.92
N ASP A 113 -11.33 8.60 -10.31
CA ASP A 113 -10.74 9.86 -9.84
C ASP A 113 -10.87 10.06 -8.32
N THR A 114 -11.96 9.60 -7.72
CA THR A 114 -12.14 9.65 -6.27
C THR A 114 -11.12 8.77 -5.56
N VAL A 115 -10.85 7.57 -6.06
CA VAL A 115 -9.81 6.68 -5.52
C VAL A 115 -8.44 7.34 -5.64
N ARG A 116 -8.09 7.88 -6.83
CA ARG A 116 -6.81 8.56 -7.07
C ARG A 116 -6.53 9.66 -6.06
N SER A 117 -7.53 10.51 -5.84
CA SER A 117 -7.39 11.68 -4.95
C SER A 117 -7.44 11.34 -3.46
N SER A 118 -7.92 10.16 -3.08
CA SER A 118 -8.21 9.82 -1.67
C SER A 118 -7.26 8.81 -1.04
N VAL A 119 -6.50 8.03 -1.83
CA VAL A 119 -5.68 6.95 -1.27
C VAL A 119 -4.34 7.43 -0.68
N GLY A 120 -3.80 8.56 -1.15
CA GLY A 120 -2.57 9.16 -0.61
C GLY A 120 -1.30 8.31 -0.78
N LEU A 121 -1.35 7.27 -1.60
CA LEU A 121 -0.25 6.34 -1.87
C LEU A 121 -0.17 6.05 -3.37
N PRO A 122 1.02 5.64 -3.88
CA PRO A 122 1.15 5.08 -5.22
C PRO A 122 0.32 3.79 -5.34
N MET A 123 -0.38 3.62 -6.47
CA MET A 123 -1.24 2.46 -6.71
C MET A 123 -0.55 1.45 -7.63
N ILE A 124 -0.32 0.25 -7.12
CA ILE A 124 0.37 -0.82 -7.82
C ILE A 124 -0.64 -1.88 -8.27
N LEU A 125 -0.75 -2.10 -9.56
CA LEU A 125 -1.46 -3.22 -10.15
C LEU A 125 -0.50 -4.38 -10.43
N TRP A 126 -0.66 -5.11 -11.52
CA TRP A 126 0.16 -6.25 -11.91
C TRP A 126 0.21 -6.41 -13.41
N SER A 127 1.28 -7.03 -13.89
CA SER A 127 1.46 -7.45 -15.29
C SER A 127 1.23 -8.95 -15.49
N ILE A 128 1.45 -9.76 -14.44
CA ILE A 128 1.15 -11.20 -14.44
C ILE A 128 0.12 -11.50 -13.34
N ASP A 129 -1.06 -11.99 -13.72
CA ASP A 129 -2.04 -12.58 -12.81
C ASP A 129 -1.88 -14.10 -12.83
N THR A 130 -1.44 -14.68 -11.72
CA THR A 130 -1.26 -16.14 -11.60
C THR A 130 -2.59 -16.89 -11.56
N LEU A 131 -3.69 -16.19 -11.35
CA LEU A 131 -5.03 -16.76 -11.11
C LEU A 131 -5.05 -17.79 -9.98
N ASP A 132 -4.13 -17.70 -9.02
CA ASP A 132 -4.00 -18.59 -7.87
C ASP A 132 -5.28 -18.65 -7.02
N TRP A 133 -5.91 -17.49 -6.83
CA TRP A 133 -7.20 -17.35 -6.15
C TRP A 133 -8.33 -18.16 -6.79
N LYS A 134 -8.23 -18.42 -8.10
CA LYS A 134 -9.25 -19.11 -8.90
C LYS A 134 -8.91 -20.57 -9.12
N THR A 135 -7.70 -20.86 -9.54
CA THR A 135 -7.27 -22.22 -9.90
C THR A 135 -6.99 -23.09 -8.69
N ARG A 136 -6.53 -22.50 -7.60
CA ARG A 136 -6.08 -23.20 -6.39
C ARG A 136 -5.16 -24.37 -6.73
N ASN A 137 -4.24 -24.12 -7.63
CA ASN A 137 -3.28 -25.10 -8.15
C ASN A 137 -1.89 -24.49 -8.25
N ALA A 138 -0.98 -24.95 -7.41
CA ALA A 138 0.39 -24.43 -7.34
C ALA A 138 1.13 -24.55 -8.68
N GLN A 139 1.00 -25.71 -9.37
CA GLN A 139 1.70 -25.93 -10.65
C GLN A 139 1.19 -24.94 -11.72
N SER A 140 -0.13 -24.68 -11.78
CA SER A 140 -0.70 -23.70 -12.72
C SER A 140 -0.11 -22.31 -12.50
N SER A 141 0.06 -21.88 -11.25
CA SER A 141 0.67 -20.59 -10.92
C SER A 141 2.15 -20.55 -11.30
N ILE A 142 2.89 -21.63 -11.03
CA ILE A 142 4.31 -21.77 -11.42
C ILE A 142 4.45 -21.69 -12.94
N ASP A 143 3.64 -22.44 -13.68
CA ASP A 143 3.68 -22.47 -15.14
C ASP A 143 3.36 -21.10 -15.75
N THR A 144 2.34 -20.40 -15.21
CA THR A 144 2.00 -19.04 -15.65
C THR A 144 3.19 -18.10 -15.51
N VAL A 145 3.82 -18.07 -14.32
CA VAL A 145 4.95 -17.16 -14.10
C VAL A 145 6.14 -17.56 -14.97
N MET A 146 6.54 -18.83 -14.98
CA MET A 146 7.78 -19.26 -15.67
C MET A 146 7.67 -19.17 -17.20
N ASN A 147 6.46 -19.22 -17.77
CA ASN A 147 6.24 -19.05 -19.21
C ASN A 147 6.26 -17.59 -19.66
N ASP A 148 5.75 -16.66 -18.82
CA ASP A 148 5.48 -15.30 -19.23
C ASP A 148 6.43 -14.25 -18.63
N VAL A 149 7.24 -14.62 -17.61
CA VAL A 149 8.06 -13.67 -16.84
C VAL A 149 9.10 -12.95 -17.70
N GLN A 150 9.16 -11.64 -17.53
CA GLN A 150 10.18 -10.78 -18.12
C GLN A 150 10.64 -9.69 -17.14
N ASP A 151 11.74 -9.01 -17.49
CA ASP A 151 12.27 -7.91 -16.67
C ASP A 151 11.25 -6.78 -16.49
N GLY A 152 10.98 -6.43 -15.24
CA GLY A 152 10.06 -5.36 -14.88
C GLY A 152 8.64 -5.84 -14.53
N ASP A 153 8.40 -7.16 -14.48
CA ASP A 153 7.08 -7.68 -14.12
C ASP A 153 6.75 -7.49 -12.64
N VAL A 154 5.48 -7.19 -12.41
CA VAL A 154 4.82 -7.22 -11.11
C VAL A 154 3.85 -8.42 -11.11
N ILE A 155 4.12 -9.39 -10.27
CA ILE A 155 3.43 -10.69 -10.25
C ILE A 155 2.43 -10.70 -9.10
N LEU A 156 1.15 -10.94 -9.41
CA LEU A 156 0.06 -11.05 -8.44
C LEU A 156 -0.07 -12.48 -7.93
N MET A 157 0.00 -12.62 -6.62
CA MET A 157 -0.32 -13.82 -5.85
C MET A 157 -1.09 -13.42 -4.57
N HIS A 158 -1.53 -14.42 -3.79
CA HIS A 158 -2.28 -14.19 -2.54
C HIS A 158 -1.73 -15.12 -1.44
N ASP A 159 -1.12 -14.56 -0.38
CA ASP A 159 -0.49 -15.36 0.70
C ASP A 159 -1.45 -15.95 1.73
N ILE A 160 -2.74 -15.83 1.48
CA ILE A 160 -3.80 -16.48 2.27
C ILE A 160 -4.14 -17.90 1.80
N HIS A 161 -3.62 -18.35 0.66
CA HIS A 161 -3.91 -19.64 0.05
C HIS A 161 -2.73 -20.59 0.12
N THR A 162 -2.96 -21.83 0.56
CA THR A 162 -1.90 -22.85 0.69
C THR A 162 -1.22 -23.10 -0.65
N GLU A 163 -1.97 -23.22 -1.74
CA GLU A 163 -1.44 -23.48 -3.09
C GLU A 163 -0.59 -22.33 -3.62
N SER A 164 -0.93 -21.09 -3.23
CA SER A 164 -0.14 -19.90 -3.57
C SER A 164 1.20 -19.89 -2.83
N ILE A 165 1.21 -20.25 -1.54
CA ILE A 165 2.46 -20.42 -0.78
C ILE A 165 3.30 -21.55 -1.39
N ASP A 166 2.72 -22.71 -1.69
CA ASP A 166 3.44 -23.83 -2.33
C ASP A 166 4.06 -23.39 -3.66
N ALA A 167 3.34 -22.61 -4.47
CA ALA A 167 3.87 -22.05 -5.71
C ALA A 167 5.01 -21.07 -5.45
N ALA A 168 4.88 -20.15 -4.50
CA ALA A 168 5.88 -19.15 -4.18
C ALA A 168 7.20 -19.80 -3.69
N LEU A 169 7.11 -20.83 -2.85
CA LEU A 169 8.28 -21.58 -2.35
C LEU A 169 9.10 -22.22 -3.49
N VAL A 170 8.46 -22.57 -4.60
CA VAL A 170 9.10 -23.10 -5.81
C VAL A 170 9.56 -21.97 -6.74
N LEU A 171 8.76 -20.91 -6.91
CA LEU A 171 9.08 -19.79 -7.81
C LEU A 171 10.31 -19.01 -7.37
N ILE A 172 10.50 -18.79 -6.07
CA ILE A 172 11.64 -18.01 -5.55
C ILE A 172 12.97 -18.56 -6.07
N PRO A 173 13.35 -19.83 -5.82
CA PRO A 173 14.59 -20.36 -6.36
C PRO A 173 14.61 -20.44 -7.88
N LYS A 174 13.50 -20.77 -8.54
CA LYS A 174 13.46 -20.88 -10.00
C LYS A 174 13.68 -19.54 -10.72
N LEU A 175 13.15 -18.46 -10.20
CA LEU A 175 13.37 -17.12 -10.75
C LEU A 175 14.80 -16.66 -10.56
N GLU A 176 15.43 -16.95 -9.42
CA GLU A 176 16.85 -16.68 -9.22
C GLU A 176 17.75 -17.52 -10.14
N GLU A 177 17.47 -18.81 -10.29
CA GLU A 177 18.16 -19.69 -11.25
C GLU A 177 18.03 -19.20 -12.70
N ALA A 178 16.88 -18.58 -13.05
CA ALA A 178 16.66 -17.94 -14.34
C ALA A 178 17.34 -16.57 -14.48
N GLY A 179 18.01 -16.08 -13.43
CA GLY A 179 18.80 -14.86 -13.44
C GLY A 179 18.05 -13.59 -13.01
N TYR A 180 16.82 -13.72 -12.52
CA TYR A 180 16.04 -12.57 -12.01
C TYR A 180 16.43 -12.24 -10.57
N GLN A 181 16.55 -10.96 -10.29
CA GLN A 181 16.58 -10.44 -8.92
C GLN A 181 15.13 -10.30 -8.41
N LEU A 182 14.85 -10.84 -7.23
CA LEU A 182 13.55 -10.70 -6.55
C LEU A 182 13.61 -9.49 -5.64
N VAL A 183 12.89 -8.44 -6.02
CA VAL A 183 12.94 -7.13 -5.38
C VAL A 183 11.54 -6.64 -5.01
N THR A 184 11.44 -5.65 -4.12
CA THR A 184 10.17 -4.97 -3.87
C THR A 184 9.77 -4.08 -5.05
N VAL A 185 8.51 -3.68 -5.11
CA VAL A 185 8.04 -2.74 -6.15
C VAL A 185 8.80 -1.42 -6.08
N SER A 186 9.00 -0.88 -4.88
CA SER A 186 9.74 0.38 -4.71
C SER A 186 11.22 0.28 -5.05
N GLU A 187 11.85 -0.85 -4.76
CA GLU A 187 13.24 -1.13 -5.17
C GLU A 187 13.37 -1.20 -6.70
N MET A 188 12.43 -1.90 -7.36
CA MET A 188 12.39 -1.99 -8.83
C MET A 188 12.18 -0.62 -9.47
N ALA A 189 11.21 0.15 -8.97
CA ALA A 189 10.96 1.51 -9.45
C ALA A 189 12.23 2.37 -9.33
N LYS A 190 12.88 2.36 -8.16
CA LYS A 190 14.12 3.10 -7.91
C LYS A 190 15.26 2.66 -8.83
N ALA A 191 15.49 1.36 -8.99
CA ALA A 191 16.53 0.81 -9.86
C ALA A 191 16.33 1.21 -11.32
N LYS A 192 15.08 1.33 -11.75
CA LYS A 192 14.71 1.77 -13.12
C LYS A 192 14.53 3.29 -13.24
N GLY A 193 14.81 4.07 -12.19
CA GLY A 193 14.77 5.53 -12.19
C GLY A 193 13.37 6.13 -12.22
N VAL A 194 12.37 5.41 -11.70
CA VAL A 194 10.98 5.85 -11.57
C VAL A 194 10.73 6.33 -10.14
N ALA A 195 10.26 7.58 -9.99
CA ALA A 195 9.77 8.11 -8.73
C ALA A 195 8.26 7.86 -8.63
N LEU A 196 7.85 6.96 -7.74
CA LEU A 196 6.44 6.64 -7.52
C LEU A 196 5.69 7.85 -6.94
N GLN A 197 4.56 8.20 -7.54
CA GLN A 197 3.73 9.35 -7.15
C GLN A 197 2.41 8.89 -6.54
N ASN A 198 1.99 9.56 -5.46
CA ASN A 198 0.70 9.29 -4.82
C ASN A 198 -0.46 9.51 -5.81
N GLY A 199 -1.42 8.58 -5.80
CA GLY A 199 -2.57 8.63 -6.70
C GLY A 199 -2.29 8.15 -8.13
N GLU A 200 -1.02 7.93 -8.49
CA GLU A 200 -0.66 7.39 -9.80
C GLU A 200 -0.66 5.86 -9.83
N LYS A 201 -0.94 5.32 -11.00
CA LYS A 201 -1.07 3.88 -11.24
C LYS A 201 0.15 3.33 -11.98
N TYR A 202 0.69 2.22 -11.45
CA TYR A 202 1.80 1.47 -12.04
C TYR A 202 1.37 0.01 -12.23
N VAL A 203 1.63 -0.56 -13.39
CA VAL A 203 1.22 -1.94 -13.76
C VAL A 203 2.43 -2.86 -13.85
N ASP A 204 3.50 -2.35 -14.42
CA ASP A 204 4.78 -2.98 -14.66
C ASP A 204 5.89 -1.92 -14.69
N PHE A 205 7.12 -2.38 -14.86
CA PHE A 205 8.28 -1.52 -15.04
C PHE A 205 9.08 -1.93 -16.29
N TRP A 206 8.35 -2.29 -17.36
CA TRP A 206 8.96 -2.55 -18.66
C TRP A 206 9.56 -1.27 -19.24
N ALA A 207 10.61 -1.40 -20.04
CA ALA A 207 11.35 -0.24 -20.55
C ALA A 207 10.45 0.84 -21.21
N LYS A 208 9.45 0.42 -21.99
CA LYS A 208 8.47 1.35 -22.65
C LYS A 208 7.59 2.11 -21.66
N ASP A 209 7.22 1.49 -20.52
CA ASP A 209 6.34 2.09 -19.52
C ASP A 209 7.14 2.91 -18.50
N VAL A 210 8.38 2.53 -18.21
CA VAL A 210 9.34 3.31 -17.43
C VAL A 210 9.54 4.70 -18.05
N GLU A 211 9.68 4.82 -19.36
CA GLU A 211 9.82 6.13 -20.04
C GLU A 211 8.57 7.00 -19.88
N LYS A 212 7.38 6.41 -19.90
CA LYS A 212 6.12 7.14 -19.62
C LYS A 212 6.07 7.64 -18.19
N TYR A 213 6.44 6.79 -17.23
CA TYR A 213 6.42 7.17 -15.81
C TYR A 213 7.41 8.29 -15.49
N LYS A 214 8.59 8.27 -16.09
CA LYS A 214 9.60 9.35 -15.97
C LYS A 214 9.09 10.67 -16.55
N SER A 215 8.46 10.63 -17.73
CA SER A 215 7.94 11.83 -18.38
C SER A 215 6.76 12.45 -17.63
N SER A 216 5.90 11.64 -17.02
CA SER A 216 4.78 12.11 -16.18
C SER A 216 5.27 12.75 -14.89
N GLY A 217 6.32 12.22 -14.26
CA GLY A 217 6.95 12.78 -13.07
C GLY A 217 7.67 14.10 -13.32
N SER A 218 8.32 14.27 -14.50
CA SER A 218 9.01 15.50 -14.90
C SER A 218 8.05 16.66 -15.14
N ALA A 219 6.85 16.38 -15.69
CA ALA A 219 5.84 17.41 -15.90
C ALA A 219 5.29 18.01 -14.60
N LEU A 220 5.32 17.28 -13.49
CA LEU A 220 4.88 17.76 -12.18
C LEU A 220 5.96 18.62 -11.47
N THR A 221 7.24 18.44 -11.79
CA THR A 221 8.33 19.22 -11.20
C THR A 221 8.50 20.59 -11.88
N ASP A 222 8.17 20.73 -13.17
CA ASP A 222 8.26 21.99 -13.91
C ASP A 222 7.16 23.01 -13.58
N THR A 223 6.04 22.58 -13.00
CA THR A 223 4.95 23.49 -12.57
C THR A 223 5.15 24.09 -11.16
N SER A 224 6.15 23.63 -10.39
CA SER A 224 6.44 24.15 -9.05
C SER A 224 7.60 25.17 -8.98
N SER A 225 8.26 25.49 -10.11
CA SER A 225 9.44 26.36 -10.13
C SER A 225 9.26 27.75 -10.78
N SER A 226 8.01 28.21 -10.99
CA SER A 226 7.77 29.55 -11.51
C SER A 226 6.82 30.38 -10.63
N SER A 227 7.28 30.77 -9.44
CA SER A 227 6.80 31.97 -8.74
C SER A 227 7.78 32.42 -7.64
N THR A 228 8.89 33.00 -8.07
CA THR A 228 9.67 33.93 -7.25
C THR A 228 10.23 35.01 -8.14
N SER A 229 9.63 36.19 -8.15
CA SER A 229 10.34 37.43 -8.27
C SER A 229 9.46 38.61 -7.85
N ASP A 230 9.99 39.37 -6.93
CA ASP A 230 9.83 40.80 -6.71
C ASP A 230 8.59 41.32 -5.99
N ALA A 231 8.76 41.59 -4.72
CA ALA A 231 8.18 42.75 -4.06
C ALA A 231 9.20 43.41 -3.15
N LYS A 232 9.60 44.58 -3.61
CA LYS A 232 10.46 45.55 -2.99
C LYS A 232 9.73 46.21 -1.81
N SER A 233 10.48 46.46 -0.76
CA SER A 233 10.16 47.22 0.45
C SER A 233 9.57 48.61 0.22
N GLU A 234 8.62 49.02 1.07
CA GLU A 234 8.63 50.32 1.67
C GLU A 234 7.82 50.33 2.98
N ALA A 235 8.46 50.85 4.01
CA ALA A 235 7.93 51.05 5.35
C ALA A 235 7.22 52.41 5.43
N THR A 236 6.15 52.48 6.22
CA THR A 236 5.93 53.62 7.11
C THR A 236 4.92 53.28 8.20
N SER A 237 5.24 53.78 9.36
CA SER A 237 4.71 53.85 10.69
C SER A 237 3.28 54.49 10.78
N ASP A 238 2.49 54.12 11.79
CA ASP A 238 2.11 54.80 12.99
C ASP A 238 0.74 54.33 13.54
N ALA A 239 0.76 53.87 14.72
CA ALA A 239 0.12 54.25 15.99
C ALA A 239 -1.41 54.26 16.12
N ASP A 240 -1.84 53.51 17.11
CA ASP A 240 -2.51 53.90 18.37
C ASP A 240 -4.03 53.71 18.53
N SER A 241 -4.30 53.19 19.73
CA SER A 241 -5.42 53.35 20.67
C SER A 241 -6.67 52.43 20.55
N SER A 242 -6.71 51.48 21.40
CA SER A 242 -7.45 51.35 22.68
C SER A 242 -8.98 51.44 22.68
N LYS A 243 -9.54 50.42 23.31
CA LYS A 243 -10.61 50.32 24.35
C LYS A 243 -11.59 49.20 24.05
N LYS A 244 -11.61 48.15 24.86
CA LYS A 244 -12.21 47.90 26.18
C LYS A 244 -13.74 47.98 26.20
N SER A 245 -14.35 46.87 26.55
CA SER A 245 -15.36 46.56 27.57
C SER A 245 -16.28 45.44 27.11
N ASP A 246 -16.31 44.35 27.74
CA ASP A 246 -16.85 43.95 29.05
C ASP A 246 -18.26 43.34 29.02
N SER A 247 -18.31 42.12 29.55
CA SER A 247 -19.34 41.51 30.43
C SER A 247 -20.69 41.16 29.78
N THR A 248 -21.36 40.09 30.07
CA THR A 248 -21.64 39.24 31.23
C THR A 248 -22.57 38.14 30.78
N SER A 249 -22.33 36.86 31.11
CA SER A 249 -22.91 36.07 32.19
C SER A 249 -24.43 35.77 32.12
N SER A 250 -24.77 34.53 32.14
CA SER A 250 -25.57 33.73 33.06
C SER A 250 -26.28 32.58 32.36
N LYS A 251 -25.99 31.33 32.72
CA LYS A 251 -26.59 30.46 33.77
C LYS A 251 -28.09 30.15 33.55
N ASN A 252 -28.42 28.93 33.39
CA ASN A 252 -29.05 27.95 34.30
C ASN A 252 -29.85 26.93 33.49
N SER A 253 -29.77 25.74 33.71
CA SER A 253 -29.96 24.68 34.69
C SER A 253 -31.11 23.74 34.32
N SER A 254 -30.78 22.46 34.36
CA SER A 254 -31.48 21.31 35.00
C SER A 254 -32.88 20.96 34.48
N SER A 255 -33.24 19.73 34.26
CA SER A 255 -33.29 18.51 35.08
C SER A 255 -33.97 17.36 34.33
N SER A 256 -33.44 16.17 34.32
CA SER A 256 -33.87 14.96 35.00
C SER A 256 -35.31 14.44 34.80
N LYS A 257 -35.38 13.13 34.42
CA LYS A 257 -36.07 11.98 35.02
C LYS A 257 -36.30 10.92 33.94
N LYS A 258 -35.70 9.72 34.09
CA LYS A 258 -36.11 8.47 34.76
C LYS A 258 -37.48 7.94 34.32
N SER A 259 -37.51 6.76 33.76
CA SER A 259 -37.80 5.46 34.39
C SER A 259 -38.20 4.45 33.31
N ASN A 260 -37.61 3.27 33.33
CA ASN A 260 -38.10 1.98 33.85
C ASN A 260 -39.09 1.27 32.92
N SER A 261 -38.84 0.11 32.44
CA SER A 261 -38.67 -1.20 32.95
C SER A 261 -39.52 -2.25 32.21
N LYS A 262 -38.99 -3.48 32.19
CA LYS A 262 -39.64 -4.81 32.15
C LYS A 262 -39.89 -5.43 30.78
N LYS A 263 -39.11 -6.49 30.49
CA LYS A 263 -39.26 -7.92 30.84
C LYS A 263 -40.37 -8.65 30.05
N SER A 264 -40.02 -9.64 29.27
CA SER A 264 -40.17 -11.08 29.43
C SER A 264 -40.13 -11.74 28.03
N SER A 265 -39.22 -12.63 27.79
CA SER A 265 -39.23 -14.09 27.93
C SER A 265 -40.30 -14.84 27.14
N LYS A 266 -39.77 -15.73 26.34
CA LYS A 266 -40.05 -17.14 26.10
C LYS A 266 -40.38 -17.57 24.67
N LYS A 267 -39.48 -18.46 24.21
CA LYS A 267 -39.72 -19.81 23.68
C LYS A 267 -40.47 -19.94 22.34
N ASN A 268 -39.80 -20.38 21.34
CA ASN A 268 -39.63 -21.79 20.95
C ASN A 268 -38.41 -21.88 20.03
#